data_6531d1655117848b41aed670fae06cd6
#
_entry.id   6531d1655117848b41aed670fae06cd6
#
_cell.length_a   1.000
_cell.length_b   1.000
_cell.length_c   1.000
_cell.angle_alpha   90.00
_cell.angle_beta   90.00
_cell.angle_gamma   90.00
#
_symmetry.space_group_name_H-M   'P 1'
#
loop_
_entity.id
_entity.type
_entity.pdbx_description
1 polymer ?
#
loop_
_entity_poly.entity_id
_entity_poly.type
_entity_poly.pdbx_seq_one_letter_code
_entity_poly.pdbx_strand_id
1 'polypeptide(L)'
;MAKKILFVGFGRSGKDTAGEFLAEHCGLRYGGSTSWAALPLMAEFLKVHPMVAWENRHKNRELWKSHCDELRKDDPCRLIRLALAQGDVITGVRGLPEIQAARKESLFDHIIWVANPRVPVDPTVDFGIDECNGVVVNEGTLEEYHRKLAQMAAFAFSAENFSPYALKLL
;
A
#
# COMPACT_ATOMS: atom_id res chain seq x y z
N MET A 1 -19.74 3.66 4.37
CA MET A 1 -18.69 3.53 3.36
C MET A 1 -17.54 2.70 3.93
N ALA A 2 -16.92 1.85 3.12
CA ALA A 2 -15.72 1.12 3.54
C ALA A 2 -14.60 2.11 3.87
N LYS A 3 -13.81 1.82 4.90
CA LYS A 3 -12.65 2.62 5.28
C LYS A 3 -11.54 2.46 4.26
N LYS A 4 -10.90 3.56 3.90
CA LYS A 4 -9.77 3.59 2.97
C LYS A 4 -8.46 3.65 3.74
N ILE A 5 -7.58 2.70 3.49
CA ILE A 5 -6.31 2.53 4.20
C ILE A 5 -5.14 2.53 3.21
N LEU A 6 -4.12 3.31 3.53
CA LEU A 6 -2.85 3.29 2.84
C LEU A 6 -1.77 2.72 3.77
N PHE A 7 -1.14 1.62 3.38
CA PHE A 7 0.08 1.15 4.02
C PHE A 7 1.32 1.68 3.30
N VAL A 8 2.19 2.31 4.05
CA VAL A 8 3.48 2.85 3.60
C VAL A 8 4.63 2.29 4.41
N GLY A 9 5.85 2.55 4.00
CA GLY A 9 7.08 2.06 4.64
C GLY A 9 8.08 1.53 3.61
N PHE A 10 9.25 1.11 4.07
CA PHE A 10 10.34 0.67 3.22
C PHE A 10 10.02 -0.61 2.41
N GLY A 11 10.80 -0.86 1.38
CA GLY A 11 10.67 -2.10 0.61
C GLY A 11 10.76 -3.34 1.49
N ARG A 12 9.92 -4.34 1.22
CA ARG A 12 9.85 -5.61 1.98
C ARG A 12 9.46 -5.47 3.46
N SER A 13 8.90 -4.35 3.89
CA SER A 13 8.45 -4.17 5.28
C SER A 13 7.22 -5.00 5.66
N GLY A 14 6.48 -5.57 4.69
CA GLY A 14 5.28 -6.37 4.93
C GLY A 14 3.97 -5.64 4.61
N LYS A 15 4.01 -4.55 3.83
CA LYS A 15 2.83 -3.77 3.43
C LYS A 15 1.81 -4.58 2.64
N ASP A 16 2.27 -5.38 1.68
CA ASP A 16 1.39 -6.19 0.84
C ASP A 16 0.72 -7.28 1.68
N THR A 17 1.48 -7.93 2.58
CA THR A 17 0.93 -8.87 3.58
C THR A 17 -0.15 -8.21 4.45
N ALA A 18 0.05 -6.95 4.86
CA ALA A 18 -0.96 -6.21 5.63
C ALA A 18 -2.23 -5.97 4.80
N GLY A 19 -2.08 -5.57 3.52
CA GLY A 19 -3.21 -5.37 2.61
C GLY A 19 -4.00 -6.65 2.36
N GLU A 20 -3.30 -7.75 2.11
CA GLU A 20 -3.87 -9.08 1.92
C GLU A 20 -4.60 -9.56 3.19
N PHE A 21 -3.99 -9.38 4.36
CA PHE A 21 -4.62 -9.74 5.65
C PHE A 21 -5.94 -8.99 5.86
N LEU A 22 -5.98 -7.67 5.61
CA LEU A 22 -7.21 -6.90 5.77
C LEU A 22 -8.29 -7.32 4.77
N ALA A 23 -7.90 -7.69 3.55
CA ALA A 23 -8.85 -8.19 2.55
C ALA A 23 -9.40 -9.57 2.93
N GLU A 24 -8.55 -10.48 3.35
CA GLU A 24 -8.95 -11.85 3.67
C GLU A 24 -9.75 -11.95 5.00
N HIS A 25 -9.40 -11.11 5.97
CA HIS A 25 -9.86 -11.30 7.35
C HIS A 25 -10.68 -10.16 7.94
N CYS A 26 -10.69 -8.97 7.33
CA CYS A 26 -11.33 -7.79 7.91
C CYS A 26 -12.42 -7.15 7.01
N GLY A 27 -12.82 -7.83 5.93
CA GLY A 27 -13.93 -7.40 5.07
C GLY A 27 -13.62 -6.19 4.18
N LEU A 28 -12.34 -5.88 3.94
CA LEU A 28 -11.89 -4.84 3.00
C LEU A 28 -11.42 -5.48 1.69
N ARG A 29 -11.25 -4.66 0.65
CA ARG A 29 -10.70 -5.13 -0.63
C ARG A 29 -9.28 -4.58 -0.79
N TYR A 30 -8.33 -5.45 -1.13
CA TYR A 30 -6.98 -5.02 -1.43
C TYR A 30 -6.85 -4.61 -2.90
N GLY A 31 -6.57 -3.33 -3.16
CA GLY A 31 -6.39 -2.75 -4.48
C GLY A 31 -4.97 -2.89 -5.04
N GLY A 32 -4.07 -3.51 -4.28
CA GLY A 32 -2.68 -3.69 -4.68
C GLY A 32 -1.80 -2.46 -4.46
N SER A 33 -0.65 -2.44 -5.10
CA SER A 33 0.27 -1.30 -5.05
C SER A 33 -0.01 -0.29 -6.16
N THR A 34 0.46 0.94 -5.98
CA THR A 34 0.42 1.97 -7.05
C THR A 34 1.18 1.52 -8.30
N SER A 35 2.24 0.70 -8.14
CA SER A 35 2.93 0.09 -9.29
C SER A 35 2.07 -0.94 -10.02
N TRP A 36 1.26 -1.71 -9.29
CA TRP A 36 0.29 -2.62 -9.89
C TRP A 36 -0.81 -1.86 -10.64
N ALA A 37 -1.31 -0.78 -10.04
CA ALA A 37 -2.30 0.08 -10.69
C ALA A 37 -1.76 0.76 -11.96
N ALA A 38 -0.45 1.04 -12.03
CA ALA A 38 0.20 1.59 -13.23
C ALA A 38 0.43 0.55 -14.33
N LEU A 39 0.27 -0.75 -14.06
CA LEU A 39 0.62 -1.83 -14.99
C LEU A 39 -0.03 -1.73 -16.38
N PRO A 40 -1.34 -1.45 -16.53
CA PRO A 40 -1.93 -1.30 -17.86
C PRO A 40 -1.29 -0.16 -18.67
N LEU A 41 -1.01 0.98 -18.03
CA LEU A 41 -0.39 2.14 -18.65
C LEU A 41 1.07 1.86 -19.04
N MET A 42 1.79 1.13 -18.18
CA MET A 42 3.16 0.71 -18.46
C MET A 42 3.21 -0.30 -19.61
N ALA A 43 2.29 -1.26 -19.66
CA ALA A 43 2.21 -2.26 -20.72
C ALA A 43 1.95 -1.59 -22.08
N GLU A 44 1.05 -0.61 -22.12
CA GLU A 44 0.78 0.20 -23.31
C GLU A 44 2.01 1.00 -23.75
N PHE A 45 2.69 1.66 -22.80
CA PHE A 45 3.91 2.42 -23.05
C PHE A 45 5.03 1.54 -23.63
N LEU A 46 5.23 0.34 -23.06
CA LEU A 46 6.24 -0.62 -23.51
C LEU A 46 5.81 -1.43 -24.75
N LYS A 47 4.53 -1.36 -25.14
CA LYS A 47 3.94 -2.15 -26.22
C LYS A 47 4.11 -3.67 -26.03
N VAL A 48 3.91 -4.13 -24.80
CA VAL A 48 4.01 -5.56 -24.43
C VAL A 48 2.77 -5.99 -23.65
N HIS A 49 2.59 -7.31 -23.52
CA HIS A 49 1.53 -7.85 -22.65
C HIS A 49 1.76 -7.43 -21.17
N PRO A 50 0.71 -7.08 -20.39
CA PRO A 50 0.86 -6.63 -19.01
C PRO A 50 1.71 -7.52 -18.13
N MET A 51 1.52 -8.85 -18.20
CA MET A 51 2.32 -9.78 -17.40
C MET A 51 3.80 -9.77 -17.77
N VAL A 52 4.14 -9.58 -19.05
CA VAL A 52 5.54 -9.42 -19.50
C VAL A 52 6.13 -8.13 -18.93
N ALA A 53 5.38 -7.02 -18.93
CA ALA A 53 5.80 -5.79 -18.30
C ALA A 53 6.07 -5.99 -16.79
N TRP A 54 5.15 -6.68 -16.10
CA TRP A 54 5.26 -6.94 -14.66
C TRP A 54 6.45 -7.83 -14.28
N GLU A 55 6.63 -8.94 -14.97
CA GLU A 55 7.74 -9.88 -14.73
C GLU A 55 9.10 -9.23 -14.96
N ASN A 56 9.21 -8.34 -15.95
CA ASN A 56 10.45 -7.65 -16.28
C ASN A 56 10.64 -6.31 -15.55
N ARG A 57 9.72 -5.91 -14.64
CA ARG A 57 9.78 -4.60 -13.97
C ARG A 57 11.08 -4.37 -13.20
N HIS A 58 11.67 -5.42 -12.62
CA HIS A 58 12.91 -5.31 -11.88
C HIS A 58 14.12 -5.03 -12.78
N LYS A 59 14.10 -5.56 -14.01
CA LYS A 59 15.14 -5.29 -15.02
C LYS A 59 15.03 -3.88 -15.60
N ASN A 60 13.82 -3.32 -15.63
CA ASN A 60 13.51 -2.01 -16.20
C ASN A 60 13.11 -0.99 -15.11
N ARG A 61 13.67 -1.11 -13.91
CA ARG A 61 13.25 -0.34 -12.73
C ARG A 61 13.29 1.18 -12.94
N GLU A 62 14.35 1.68 -13.57
CA GLU A 62 14.50 3.12 -13.84
C GLU A 62 13.47 3.63 -14.82
N LEU A 63 13.26 2.88 -15.91
CA LEU A 63 12.24 3.21 -16.91
C LEU A 63 10.84 3.18 -16.31
N TRP A 64 10.56 2.17 -15.47
CA TRP A 64 9.29 2.06 -14.74
C TRP A 64 9.07 3.25 -13.82
N LYS A 65 10.10 3.62 -13.03
CA LYS A 65 10.05 4.80 -12.15
C LYS A 65 9.81 6.07 -12.95
N SER A 66 10.60 6.33 -13.99
CA SER A 66 10.50 7.52 -14.84
C SER A 66 9.09 7.66 -15.45
N HIS A 67 8.51 6.58 -15.95
CA HIS A 67 7.16 6.62 -16.52
C HIS A 67 6.09 6.86 -15.43
N CYS A 68 6.21 6.25 -14.26
CA CYS A 68 5.32 6.54 -13.13
C CYS A 68 5.45 8.00 -12.67
N ASP A 69 6.65 8.56 -12.66
CA ASP A 69 6.88 9.97 -12.33
C ASP A 69 6.20 10.90 -13.35
N GLU A 70 6.28 10.59 -14.64
CA GLU A 70 5.56 11.34 -15.68
C GLU A 70 4.04 11.24 -15.54
N LEU A 71 3.51 10.05 -15.20
CA LEU A 71 2.08 9.87 -14.95
C LEU A 71 1.56 10.70 -13.78
N ARG A 72 2.41 11.07 -12.81
CA ARG A 72 2.08 11.85 -11.62
C ARG A 72 2.37 13.34 -11.75
N LYS A 73 2.99 13.77 -12.84
CA LYS A 73 3.48 15.14 -13.01
C LYS A 73 2.42 16.21 -12.79
N ASP A 74 1.24 16.03 -13.38
CA ASP A 74 0.12 16.97 -13.27
C ASP A 74 -0.86 16.61 -12.16
N ASP A 75 -0.84 15.37 -11.69
CA ASP A 75 -1.71 14.83 -10.64
C ASP A 75 -0.96 13.82 -9.78
N PRO A 76 -0.38 14.24 -8.65
CA PRO A 76 0.35 13.34 -7.74
C PRO A 76 -0.49 12.15 -7.25
N CYS A 77 -1.82 12.29 -7.18
CA CYS A 77 -2.71 11.24 -6.72
C CYS A 77 -3.23 10.31 -7.83
N ARG A 78 -2.82 10.49 -9.09
CA ARG A 78 -3.32 9.70 -10.21
C ARG A 78 -3.23 8.19 -9.99
N LEU A 79 -2.06 7.68 -9.62
CA LEU A 79 -1.87 6.24 -9.39
C LEU A 79 -2.57 5.76 -8.11
N ILE A 80 -2.67 6.61 -7.10
CA ILE A 80 -3.46 6.34 -5.87
C ILE A 80 -4.92 6.13 -6.24
N ARG A 81 -5.52 7.01 -7.04
CA ARG A 81 -6.92 6.87 -7.46
C ARG A 81 -7.17 5.63 -8.30
N LEU A 82 -6.23 5.27 -9.18
CA LEU A 82 -6.31 4.02 -9.96
C LEU A 82 -6.28 2.79 -9.06
N ALA A 83 -5.44 2.78 -8.03
CA ALA A 83 -5.39 1.68 -7.05
C ALA A 83 -6.66 1.64 -6.19
N LEU A 84 -7.15 2.80 -5.71
CA LEU A 84 -8.40 2.89 -4.94
C LEU A 84 -9.65 2.50 -5.73
N ALA A 85 -9.63 2.60 -7.05
CA ALA A 85 -10.71 2.08 -7.89
C ALA A 85 -10.79 0.53 -7.84
N GLN A 86 -9.69 -0.14 -7.47
CA GLN A 86 -9.62 -1.61 -7.39
C GLN A 86 -9.89 -2.13 -5.96
N GLY A 87 -9.67 -1.31 -4.92
CA GLY A 87 -9.85 -1.75 -3.53
C GLY A 87 -9.80 -0.62 -2.52
N ASP A 88 -10.05 -0.97 -1.29
CA ASP A 88 -10.15 -0.04 -0.16
C ASP A 88 -8.81 0.11 0.57
N VAL A 89 -7.93 -0.87 0.42
CA VAL A 89 -6.58 -0.90 1.00
C VAL A 89 -5.56 -0.91 -0.14
N ILE A 90 -4.61 0.01 -0.11
CA ILE A 90 -3.55 0.08 -1.12
C ILE A 90 -2.17 0.24 -0.51
N THR A 91 -1.13 -0.01 -1.31
CA THR A 91 0.27 0.14 -0.93
C THR A 91 1.06 0.88 -2.01
N GLY A 92 2.36 1.11 -1.80
CA GLY A 92 3.30 1.47 -2.86
C GLY A 92 3.54 2.96 -3.07
N VAL A 93 2.91 3.85 -2.28
CA VAL A 93 3.24 5.29 -2.28
C VAL A 93 4.64 5.47 -1.68
N ARG A 94 5.48 6.25 -2.35
CA ARG A 94 6.89 6.46 -1.98
C ARG A 94 7.30 7.93 -1.96
N GLY A 95 6.56 8.80 -2.65
CA GLY A 95 6.87 10.20 -2.81
C GLY A 95 6.17 11.08 -1.79
N LEU A 96 6.92 12.01 -1.17
CA LEU A 96 6.35 13.03 -0.28
C LEU A 96 5.23 13.85 -0.96
N PRO A 97 5.35 14.29 -2.22
CA PRO A 97 4.26 15.00 -2.89
C PRO A 97 2.97 14.17 -3.02
N GLU A 98 3.10 12.85 -3.24
CA GLU A 98 1.95 11.95 -3.34
C GLU A 98 1.19 11.86 -2.02
N ILE A 99 1.91 11.62 -0.91
CA ILE A 99 1.29 11.45 0.41
C ILE A 99 0.68 12.74 0.92
N GLN A 100 1.33 13.88 0.68
CA GLN A 100 0.80 15.19 1.05
C GLN A 100 -0.45 15.56 0.24
N ALA A 101 -0.46 15.30 -1.07
CA ALA A 101 -1.64 15.49 -1.91
C ALA A 101 -2.78 14.58 -1.46
N ALA A 102 -2.50 13.30 -1.18
CA ALA A 102 -3.51 12.35 -0.70
C ALA A 102 -4.13 12.76 0.65
N ARG A 103 -3.33 13.32 1.56
CA ARG A 103 -3.81 13.88 2.83
C ARG A 103 -4.67 15.12 2.61
N LYS A 104 -4.22 16.05 1.78
CA LYS A 104 -4.96 17.27 1.44
C LYS A 104 -6.34 16.97 0.85
N GLU A 105 -6.42 15.93 0.03
CA GLU A 105 -7.67 15.49 -0.60
C GLU A 105 -8.48 14.52 0.27
N SER A 106 -7.99 14.18 1.47
CA SER A 106 -8.63 13.21 2.38
C SER A 106 -8.97 11.88 1.70
N LEU A 107 -8.04 11.36 0.88
CA LEU A 107 -8.25 10.11 0.13
C LEU A 107 -8.25 8.87 1.03
N PHE A 108 -7.68 8.97 2.23
CA PHE A 108 -7.57 7.86 3.19
C PHE A 108 -8.09 8.26 4.56
N ASP A 109 -8.80 7.33 5.21
CA ASP A 109 -9.14 7.43 6.63
C ASP A 109 -7.90 7.19 7.50
N HIS A 110 -7.03 6.26 7.07
CA HIS A 110 -5.82 5.90 7.80
C HIS A 110 -4.63 5.74 6.84
N ILE A 111 -3.50 6.35 7.22
CA ILE A 111 -2.19 6.16 6.59
C ILE A 111 -1.30 5.50 7.64
N ILE A 112 -0.91 4.26 7.41
CA ILE A 112 -0.23 3.41 8.38
C ILE A 112 1.19 3.12 7.93
N TRP A 113 2.17 3.49 8.75
CA TRP A 113 3.55 3.09 8.54
C TRP A 113 3.78 1.65 8.98
N VAL A 114 4.25 0.81 8.07
CA VAL A 114 4.72 -0.54 8.40
C VAL A 114 6.21 -0.50 8.67
N ALA A 115 6.57 -0.56 9.94
CA ALA A 115 7.96 -0.61 10.40
C ALA A 115 8.42 -2.08 10.44
N ASN A 116 9.58 -2.37 9.86
CA ASN A 116 10.23 -3.67 10.01
C ASN A 116 11.72 -3.42 10.30
N PRO A 117 12.19 -3.68 11.52
CA PRO A 117 13.58 -3.38 11.91
C PRO A 117 14.61 -4.24 11.18
N ARG A 118 14.18 -5.31 10.49
CA ARG A 118 15.06 -6.20 9.72
C ARG A 118 15.30 -5.73 8.29
N VAL A 119 14.56 -4.71 7.82
CA VAL A 119 14.77 -4.19 6.46
C VAL A 119 15.55 -2.88 6.49
N PRO A 120 16.44 -2.68 5.53
CA PRO A 120 17.19 -1.43 5.44
C PRO A 120 16.29 -0.27 5.03
N VAL A 121 16.77 0.94 5.32
CA VAL A 121 16.16 2.16 4.79
C VAL A 121 16.11 2.11 3.26
N ASP A 122 14.94 2.36 2.70
CA ASP A 122 14.73 2.41 1.26
C ASP A 122 14.84 3.87 0.78
N PRO A 123 15.92 4.25 0.06
CA PRO A 123 16.12 5.63 -0.37
C PRO A 123 15.10 6.13 -1.39
N THR A 124 14.24 5.25 -1.90
CA THR A 124 13.16 5.63 -2.81
C THR A 124 11.90 6.11 -2.08
N VAL A 125 11.87 6.00 -0.75
CA VAL A 125 10.82 6.56 0.11
C VAL A 125 11.37 7.83 0.73
N ASP A 126 10.84 8.98 0.35
CA ASP A 126 11.36 10.30 0.71
C ASP A 126 10.56 11.02 1.81
N PHE A 127 9.75 10.27 2.57
CA PHE A 127 9.02 10.74 3.74
C PHE A 127 9.14 9.75 4.90
N GLY A 128 8.74 10.17 6.09
CA GLY A 128 8.83 9.39 7.31
C GLY A 128 7.48 9.11 7.96
N ILE A 129 7.56 8.59 9.17
CA ILE A 129 6.43 8.21 10.03
C ILE A 129 5.55 9.41 10.43
N ASP A 130 6.10 10.62 10.41
CA ASP A 130 5.43 11.89 10.68
C ASP A 130 4.33 12.23 9.67
N GLU A 131 4.37 11.65 8.47
CA GLU A 131 3.30 11.76 7.49
C GLU A 131 2.15 10.76 7.72
N CYS A 132 2.26 9.87 8.71
CA CYS A 132 1.31 8.81 8.99
C CYS A 132 0.51 9.10 10.26
N ASN A 133 -0.70 8.52 10.34
CA ASN A 133 -1.54 8.59 11.55
C ASN A 133 -1.60 7.28 12.33
N GLY A 134 -0.79 6.31 11.94
CA GLY A 134 -0.61 5.06 12.67
C GLY A 134 0.66 4.32 12.27
N VAL A 135 1.08 3.41 13.13
CA VAL A 135 2.25 2.55 12.95
C VAL A 135 1.91 1.13 13.31
N VAL A 136 2.33 0.18 12.49
CA VAL A 136 2.35 -1.24 12.85
C VAL A 136 3.77 -1.79 12.67
N VAL A 137 4.25 -2.52 13.67
CA VAL A 137 5.60 -3.07 13.65
C VAL A 137 5.57 -4.53 13.23
N ASN A 138 6.17 -4.82 12.08
CA ASN A 138 6.36 -6.18 11.57
C ASN A 138 7.68 -6.75 12.11
N GLU A 139 7.61 -7.34 13.28
CA GLU A 139 8.69 -8.09 13.93
C GLU A 139 8.14 -9.42 14.46
N GLY A 140 9.03 -10.37 14.76
CA GLY A 140 8.61 -11.68 15.25
C GLY A 140 8.07 -12.60 14.14
N THR A 141 7.06 -13.39 14.47
CA THR A 141 6.42 -14.36 13.57
C THR A 141 5.32 -13.71 12.72
N LEU A 142 4.87 -14.41 11.69
CA LEU A 142 3.73 -13.96 10.87
C LEU A 142 2.44 -13.86 11.72
N GLU A 143 2.22 -14.79 12.65
CA GLU A 143 1.06 -14.76 13.55
C GLU A 143 1.07 -13.53 14.47
N GLU A 144 2.23 -13.18 15.01
CA GLU A 144 2.39 -11.96 15.81
C GLU A 144 2.13 -10.71 14.99
N TYR A 145 2.55 -10.69 13.75
CA TYR A 145 2.25 -9.58 12.83
C TYR A 145 0.74 -9.51 12.52
N HIS A 146 0.10 -10.64 12.22
CA HIS A 146 -1.34 -10.72 12.00
C HIS A 146 -2.13 -10.25 13.23
N ARG A 147 -1.68 -10.58 14.45
CA ARG A 147 -2.30 -10.08 15.69
C ARG A 147 -2.26 -8.56 15.77
N LYS A 148 -1.12 -7.96 15.49
CA LYS A 148 -0.98 -6.49 15.46
C LYS A 148 -1.87 -5.85 14.39
N LEU A 149 -1.99 -6.48 13.22
CA LEU A 149 -2.89 -6.02 12.15
C LEU A 149 -4.36 -6.11 12.55
N ALA A 150 -4.78 -7.21 13.19
CA ALA A 150 -6.15 -7.38 13.70
C ALA A 150 -6.49 -6.31 14.76
N GLN A 151 -5.59 -6.07 15.71
CA GLN A 151 -5.75 -5.04 16.74
C GLN A 151 -5.81 -3.63 16.14
N MET A 152 -4.92 -3.31 15.19
CA MET A 152 -4.96 -2.04 14.47
C MET A 152 -6.28 -1.87 13.72
N ALA A 153 -6.73 -2.90 13.02
CA ALA A 153 -7.98 -2.88 12.29
C ALA A 153 -9.19 -2.71 13.22
N ALA A 154 -9.24 -3.41 14.35
CA ALA A 154 -10.31 -3.27 15.34
C ALA A 154 -10.34 -1.87 15.99
N PHE A 155 -9.19 -1.21 16.11
CA PHE A 155 -9.12 0.17 16.55
C PHE A 155 -9.58 1.17 15.47
N ALA A 156 -9.24 0.91 14.22
CA ALA A 156 -9.51 1.80 13.10
C ALA A 156 -10.97 1.75 12.60
N PHE A 157 -11.63 0.57 12.73
CA PHE A 157 -13.00 0.35 12.25
C PHE A 157 -13.67 -0.83 12.97
N SER A 158 -15.00 -1.00 12.78
CA SER A 158 -15.77 -2.06 13.44
C SER A 158 -15.27 -3.46 13.06
N ALA A 159 -15.21 -4.35 14.04
CA ALA A 159 -14.87 -5.77 13.87
C ALA A 159 -16.04 -6.64 13.35
N GLU A 160 -17.18 -6.05 12.97
CA GLU A 160 -18.36 -6.78 12.52
C GLU A 160 -18.11 -7.70 11.30
N ASN A 161 -17.18 -7.31 10.44
CA ASN A 161 -16.84 -8.06 9.23
C ASN A 161 -15.55 -8.90 9.37
N PHE A 162 -15.05 -9.07 10.60
CA PHE A 162 -13.83 -9.85 10.82
C PHE A 162 -14.10 -11.34 10.71
N SER A 163 -13.17 -12.05 10.08
CA SER A 163 -13.17 -13.50 10.04
C SER A 163 -13.00 -14.10 11.45
N PRO A 164 -13.41 -15.37 11.67
CA PRO A 164 -13.14 -16.06 12.95
C PRO A 164 -11.64 -16.07 13.30
N TYR A 165 -10.76 -16.12 12.31
CA TYR A 165 -9.32 -16.05 12.54
C TYR A 165 -8.91 -14.68 13.09
N ALA A 166 -9.32 -13.58 12.47
CA ALA A 166 -8.99 -12.24 12.96
C ALA A 166 -9.58 -11.97 14.36
N LEU A 167 -10.83 -12.40 14.61
CA LEU A 167 -11.45 -12.28 15.94
C LEU A 167 -10.69 -13.04 17.04
N LYS A 168 -10.13 -14.21 16.72
CA LYS A 168 -9.32 -15.00 17.66
C LYS A 168 -7.99 -14.30 18.02
N LEU A 169 -7.50 -13.42 17.17
CA LEU A 169 -6.25 -12.69 17.38
C LEU A 169 -6.41 -11.44 18.25
N LEU A 170 -7.63 -10.96 18.47
CA LEU A 170 -7.94 -9.84 19.36
C LEU A 170 -7.88 -10.26 20.84
#